data_bcaff8367eeeb0b0d6563ac1e6306baa
#
_entry.id   bcaff8367eeeb0b0d6563ac1e6306baa
#
_cell.length_a   1.000
_cell.length_b   1.000
_cell.length_c   1.000
_cell.angle_alpha   90.00
_cell.angle_beta   90.00
_cell.angle_gamma   90.00
#
_symmetry.space_group_name_H-M   'P 1'
#
loop_
_entity.id
_entity.type
_entity.pdbx_description
1 polymer ?
#
loop_
_entity_poly.entity_id
_entity_poly.type
_entity_poly.pdbx_seq_one_letter_code
_entity_poly.pdbx_strand_id
1 'polypeptide(L)'
;AGREKLNNLIFVINCNLQRLDGPVRGNSKIITELAKQFSGAGWNVVNLIWGRKWDDLVNSDKNGLLQKIMDETVDGEYQNFKSKGGKYTRENFFGKNEEVLKRISHLSDEEIQSLNRGGHDPIKVFNAYNQAYIEKEKPTVILAFTIKGYGVGAKQADNATHQVKKLTKENLRDFVEYFNIPEDEVDLDNPDFIDFSKRKELFDYLIEQRRQLGGFLPSRKPSKKKLTPEMSSFDGFNQVTEREQSTTMVFVRLLTKLLRDKNIGQNIVPIVPDEARTFGMDGLFRQFGIYSSVGQKYEPEDSDQVMFYKESQSGVLLEEGINEAGAFSAWLALATSYANNNLPMIPFYIYYSMFGFQRIHDLAWAAGDSRAKGFLLGATAGRTTLNGEGLQHQDGHSHILASTIPNCRS
;
A
#
# COMPACT_ATOMS: atom_id res chain seq x y z
N ALA A 1 -7.11 -6.48 3.35
CA ALA A 1 -7.60 -5.24 3.99
C ALA A 1 -9.13 -5.17 3.98
N GLY A 2 -9.81 -5.35 2.83
CA GLY A 2 -11.26 -5.32 2.75
C GLY A 2 -11.94 -6.40 3.61
N ARG A 3 -11.49 -7.66 3.48
CA ARG A 3 -11.99 -8.77 4.30
C ARG A 3 -11.86 -8.49 5.81
N GLU A 4 -10.72 -7.94 6.23
CA GLU A 4 -10.44 -7.65 7.63
C GLU A 4 -11.00 -6.29 8.10
N LYS A 5 -11.74 -5.58 7.23
CA LYS A 5 -12.38 -4.29 7.54
C LYS A 5 -11.43 -3.27 8.16
N LEU A 6 -10.24 -3.11 7.57
CA LEU A 6 -9.23 -2.17 8.08
C LEU A 6 -9.63 -0.72 7.77
N ASN A 7 -10.60 -0.22 8.49
CA ASN A 7 -11.21 1.12 8.29
C ASN A 7 -10.28 2.30 8.57
N ASN A 8 -9.14 2.06 9.20
CA ASN A 8 -8.07 3.05 9.43
C ASN A 8 -7.05 3.14 8.29
N LEU A 9 -7.25 2.37 7.20
CA LEU A 9 -6.36 2.36 6.04
C LEU A 9 -6.97 3.19 4.90
N ILE A 10 -6.22 4.18 4.45
CA ILE A 10 -6.55 5.00 3.29
C ILE A 10 -5.45 4.87 2.25
N PHE A 11 -5.79 4.38 1.05
CA PHE A 11 -4.92 4.43 -0.11
C PHE A 11 -5.27 5.63 -0.96
N VAL A 12 -4.26 6.35 -1.43
CA VAL A 12 -4.43 7.39 -2.44
C VAL A 12 -3.65 6.98 -3.67
N ILE A 13 -4.35 6.66 -4.74
CA ILE A 13 -3.73 6.29 -6.01
C ILE A 13 -3.69 7.52 -6.91
N ASN A 14 -2.49 7.98 -7.20
CA ASN A 14 -2.24 9.08 -8.12
C ASN A 14 -2.43 8.60 -9.56
N CYS A 15 -3.63 8.83 -10.12
CA CYS A 15 -4.02 8.39 -11.45
C CYS A 15 -3.71 9.48 -12.49
N ASN A 16 -2.45 9.63 -12.86
CA ASN A 16 -2.04 10.56 -13.91
C ASN A 16 -2.20 9.98 -15.33
N LEU A 17 -2.70 8.76 -15.45
CA LEU A 17 -2.96 8.00 -16.67
C LEU A 17 -1.72 7.59 -17.49
N GLN A 18 -0.51 7.96 -17.06
CA GLN A 18 0.72 7.76 -17.82
C GLN A 18 1.69 6.81 -17.11
N ARG A 19 2.35 5.98 -17.89
CA ARG A 19 3.61 5.30 -17.59
C ARG A 19 4.78 6.04 -18.26
N LEU A 20 5.95 5.42 -18.37
CA LEU A 20 7.13 6.08 -18.93
C LEU A 20 6.99 6.35 -20.44
N ASP A 21 6.46 5.38 -21.18
CA ASP A 21 6.42 5.41 -22.65
C ASP A 21 5.06 5.85 -23.24
N GLY A 22 4.06 6.10 -22.41
CA GLY A 22 2.74 6.46 -22.88
C GLY A 22 1.65 6.22 -21.83
N PRO A 23 0.36 6.14 -22.24
CA PRO A 23 -0.73 5.91 -21.30
C PRO A 23 -0.70 4.52 -20.68
N VAL A 24 -1.17 4.40 -19.43
CA VAL A 24 -1.30 3.11 -18.73
C VAL A 24 -2.31 2.21 -19.46
N ARG A 25 -3.43 2.77 -19.88
CA ARG A 25 -4.50 2.10 -20.60
C ARG A 25 -4.95 2.98 -21.79
N GLY A 26 -4.20 3.01 -22.88
CA GLY A 26 -4.45 3.91 -24.00
C GLY A 26 -5.89 3.86 -24.54
N ASN A 27 -6.41 2.66 -24.77
CA ASN A 27 -7.74 2.41 -25.34
C ASN A 27 -8.80 2.01 -24.28
N SER A 28 -8.52 2.23 -22.99
CA SER A 28 -9.39 1.89 -21.88
C SER A 28 -9.33 2.97 -20.80
N LYS A 29 -9.87 2.70 -19.61
CA LYS A 29 -9.99 3.65 -18.48
C LYS A 29 -9.47 3.00 -17.21
N ILE A 30 -8.22 3.25 -16.85
CA ILE A 30 -7.56 2.64 -15.69
C ILE A 30 -8.29 2.97 -14.38
N ILE A 31 -8.82 4.18 -14.21
CA ILE A 31 -9.55 4.56 -13.00
C ILE A 31 -10.80 3.71 -12.82
N THR A 32 -11.54 3.46 -13.90
CA THR A 32 -12.73 2.59 -13.87
C THR A 32 -12.37 1.15 -13.56
N GLU A 33 -11.26 0.65 -14.10
CA GLU A 33 -10.76 -0.70 -13.80
C GLU A 33 -10.38 -0.82 -12.32
N LEU A 34 -9.62 0.13 -11.79
CA LEU A 34 -9.24 0.16 -10.38
C LEU A 34 -10.46 0.28 -9.45
N ALA A 35 -11.42 1.15 -9.79
CA ALA A 35 -12.64 1.30 -9.00
C ALA A 35 -13.39 -0.02 -8.85
N LYS A 36 -13.52 -0.79 -9.94
CA LYS A 36 -14.15 -2.11 -9.93
C LYS A 36 -13.36 -3.12 -9.10
N GLN A 37 -12.03 -3.14 -9.24
CA GLN A 37 -11.17 -4.06 -8.50
C GLN A 37 -11.23 -3.81 -7.00
N PHE A 38 -11.07 -2.57 -6.55
CA PHE A 38 -11.15 -2.23 -5.13
C PHE A 38 -12.53 -2.44 -4.55
N SER A 39 -13.59 -2.04 -5.27
CA SER A 39 -14.97 -2.29 -4.85
C SER A 39 -15.25 -3.78 -4.71
N GLY A 40 -14.83 -4.60 -5.68
CA GLY A 40 -14.96 -6.07 -5.63
C GLY A 40 -14.18 -6.71 -4.49
N ALA A 41 -13.09 -6.08 -4.05
CA ALA A 41 -12.30 -6.49 -2.90
C ALA A 41 -12.83 -5.96 -1.54
N GLY A 42 -14.00 -5.33 -1.51
CA GLY A 42 -14.65 -4.86 -0.30
C GLY A 42 -14.16 -3.51 0.23
N TRP A 43 -13.52 -2.69 -0.61
CA TRP A 43 -13.08 -1.33 -0.27
C TRP A 43 -14.19 -0.30 -0.54
N ASN A 44 -14.21 0.76 0.24
CA ASN A 44 -14.87 2.01 -0.11
C ASN A 44 -14.04 2.73 -1.18
N VAL A 45 -14.66 3.17 -2.27
CA VAL A 45 -13.98 3.81 -3.40
C VAL A 45 -14.44 5.25 -3.54
N VAL A 46 -13.52 6.18 -3.41
CA VAL A 46 -13.75 7.62 -3.62
C VAL A 46 -13.11 8.02 -4.95
N ASN A 47 -13.95 8.36 -5.92
CA ASN A 47 -13.50 8.82 -7.24
C ASN A 47 -13.30 10.34 -7.22
N LEU A 48 -12.03 10.78 -7.19
CA LEU A 48 -11.64 12.19 -7.20
C LEU A 48 -11.24 12.61 -8.62
N ILE A 49 -12.24 12.79 -9.50
CA ILE A 49 -12.04 12.90 -10.96
C ILE A 49 -11.95 14.34 -11.41
N TRP A 50 -12.96 15.16 -11.14
CA TRP A 50 -13.11 16.50 -11.69
C TRP A 50 -12.95 17.57 -10.61
N GLY A 51 -12.23 18.65 -10.95
CA GLY A 51 -12.13 19.84 -10.12
C GLY A 51 -13.41 20.67 -10.13
N ARG A 52 -13.54 21.62 -9.20
CA ARG A 52 -14.76 22.44 -9.02
C ARG A 52 -15.21 23.20 -10.26
N LYS A 53 -14.30 23.59 -11.15
CA LYS A 53 -14.65 24.27 -12.40
C LYS A 53 -15.52 23.43 -13.34
N TRP A 54 -15.59 22.12 -13.13
CA TRP A 54 -16.47 21.22 -13.85
C TRP A 54 -17.89 21.13 -13.26
N ASP A 55 -18.09 21.58 -12.01
CA ASP A 55 -19.33 21.31 -11.28
C ASP A 55 -20.55 21.92 -12.01
N ASP A 56 -20.46 23.14 -12.49
CA ASP A 56 -21.56 23.77 -13.21
C ASP A 56 -21.88 23.06 -14.54
N LEU A 57 -20.86 22.62 -15.27
CA LEU A 57 -21.03 21.86 -16.51
C LEU A 57 -21.72 20.52 -16.27
N VAL A 58 -21.26 19.79 -15.24
CA VAL A 58 -21.83 18.49 -14.86
C VAL A 58 -23.25 18.66 -14.31
N ASN A 59 -23.48 19.63 -13.43
CA ASN A 59 -24.79 19.89 -12.83
C ASN A 59 -25.84 20.35 -13.86
N SER A 60 -25.41 21.01 -14.92
CA SER A 60 -26.27 21.45 -16.05
C SER A 60 -26.57 20.34 -17.05
N ASP A 61 -25.91 19.20 -16.98
CA ASP A 61 -26.05 18.10 -17.97
C ASP A 61 -27.29 17.23 -17.70
N LYS A 62 -28.49 17.83 -17.82
CA LYS A 62 -29.77 17.17 -17.52
C LYS A 62 -30.11 15.97 -18.42
N ASN A 63 -29.59 15.94 -19.63
CA ASN A 63 -29.81 14.88 -20.62
C ASN A 63 -28.64 13.87 -20.70
N GLY A 64 -27.58 14.02 -19.87
CA GLY A 64 -26.46 13.11 -19.76
C GLY A 64 -25.54 13.07 -20.99
N LEU A 65 -25.58 14.06 -21.88
CA LEU A 65 -24.74 14.09 -23.07
C LEU A 65 -23.27 14.32 -22.76
N LEU A 66 -22.97 15.22 -21.82
CA LEU A 66 -21.61 15.43 -21.34
C LEU A 66 -21.09 14.19 -20.60
N GLN A 67 -21.92 13.58 -19.76
CA GLN A 67 -21.61 12.34 -19.07
C GLN A 67 -21.28 11.24 -20.06
N LYS A 68 -22.06 11.09 -21.12
CA LYS A 68 -21.80 10.10 -22.18
C LYS A 68 -20.44 10.32 -22.84
N ILE A 69 -20.09 11.57 -23.20
CA ILE A 69 -18.76 11.89 -23.74
C ILE A 69 -17.66 11.51 -22.76
N MET A 70 -17.83 11.84 -21.47
CA MET A 70 -16.87 11.47 -20.41
C MET A 70 -16.71 9.96 -20.29
N ASP A 71 -17.79 9.20 -20.40
CA ASP A 71 -17.77 7.74 -20.28
C ASP A 71 -17.14 7.05 -21.49
N GLU A 72 -17.34 7.59 -22.69
CA GLU A 72 -16.76 7.06 -23.92
C GLU A 72 -15.30 7.48 -24.14
N THR A 73 -14.84 8.53 -23.51
CA THR A 73 -13.47 9.05 -23.65
C THR A 73 -12.47 8.14 -22.95
N VAL A 74 -11.45 7.67 -23.68
CA VAL A 74 -10.39 6.79 -23.17
C VAL A 74 -9.19 7.58 -22.62
N ASP A 75 -8.32 6.90 -21.87
CA ASP A 75 -7.19 7.53 -21.18
C ASP A 75 -6.22 8.24 -22.13
N GLY A 76 -5.98 7.68 -23.31
CA GLY A 76 -5.12 8.30 -24.32
C GLY A 76 -5.66 9.63 -24.85
N GLU A 77 -6.99 9.76 -24.99
CA GLU A 77 -7.63 11.04 -25.37
C GLU A 77 -7.52 12.05 -24.21
N TYR A 78 -7.76 11.62 -22.95
CA TYR A 78 -7.63 12.50 -21.79
C TYR A 78 -6.23 13.07 -21.63
N GLN A 79 -5.19 12.31 -21.97
CA GLN A 79 -3.82 12.80 -22.03
C GLN A 79 -3.68 13.92 -23.09
N ASN A 80 -4.17 13.67 -24.30
CA ASN A 80 -4.11 14.62 -25.40
C ASN A 80 -4.80 15.96 -25.08
N PHE A 81 -5.94 15.92 -24.40
CA PHE A 81 -6.68 17.14 -24.06
C PHE A 81 -5.87 18.07 -23.15
N LYS A 82 -4.99 17.55 -22.34
CA LYS A 82 -4.13 18.38 -21.49
C LYS A 82 -2.81 18.78 -22.13
N SER A 83 -2.23 17.92 -22.97
CA SER A 83 -0.98 18.24 -23.66
C SER A 83 -1.17 19.18 -24.87
N LYS A 84 -2.33 19.14 -25.55
CA LYS A 84 -2.60 19.90 -26.77
C LYS A 84 -3.41 21.19 -26.56
N GLY A 85 -3.90 21.41 -25.35
CA GLY A 85 -4.51 22.68 -24.96
C GLY A 85 -6.01 22.79 -25.16
N GLY A 86 -6.57 23.96 -24.80
CA GLY A 86 -8.01 24.19 -24.73
C GLY A 86 -8.71 24.17 -26.07
N LYS A 87 -8.12 24.71 -27.14
CA LYS A 87 -8.66 24.64 -28.49
C LYS A 87 -8.86 23.19 -28.94
N TYR A 88 -7.83 22.37 -28.78
CA TYR A 88 -7.92 20.93 -29.12
C TYR A 88 -9.01 20.23 -28.29
N THR A 89 -9.12 20.56 -27.00
CA THR A 89 -10.16 20.01 -26.10
C THR A 89 -11.55 20.43 -26.54
N ARG A 90 -11.73 21.69 -26.93
CA ARG A 90 -13.00 22.18 -27.49
C ARG A 90 -13.43 21.36 -28.68
N GLU A 91 -12.54 21.21 -29.66
CA GLU A 91 -12.83 20.57 -30.95
C GLU A 91 -13.02 19.03 -30.78
N ASN A 92 -12.21 18.38 -29.97
CA ASN A 92 -12.11 16.91 -29.95
C ASN A 92 -12.77 16.24 -28.73
N PHE A 93 -13.11 17.00 -27.69
CA PHE A 93 -13.88 16.50 -26.55
C PHE A 93 -15.30 17.04 -26.58
N PHE A 94 -15.47 18.34 -26.43
CA PHE A 94 -16.79 18.96 -26.44
C PHE A 94 -17.45 18.89 -27.82
N GLY A 95 -16.64 18.97 -28.89
CA GLY A 95 -17.10 18.86 -30.28
C GLY A 95 -17.62 17.48 -30.68
N LYS A 96 -17.49 16.46 -29.85
CA LYS A 96 -18.13 15.14 -30.07
C LYS A 96 -19.67 15.24 -30.10
N ASN A 97 -20.25 16.32 -29.55
CA ASN A 97 -21.68 16.56 -29.55
C ASN A 97 -21.97 18.07 -29.68
N GLU A 98 -22.78 18.45 -30.69
CA GLU A 98 -23.09 19.85 -31.00
C GLU A 98 -23.79 20.58 -29.83
N GLU A 99 -24.68 19.91 -29.11
CA GLU A 99 -25.38 20.51 -27.98
C GLU A 99 -24.41 20.79 -26.81
N VAL A 100 -23.52 19.85 -26.53
CA VAL A 100 -22.47 20.04 -25.48
C VAL A 100 -21.50 21.15 -25.88
N LEU A 101 -21.09 21.19 -27.17
CA LEU A 101 -20.23 22.25 -27.69
C LEU A 101 -20.90 23.64 -27.57
N LYS A 102 -22.20 23.71 -27.85
CA LYS A 102 -22.98 24.95 -27.71
C LYS A 102 -23.06 25.41 -26.26
N ARG A 103 -23.20 24.49 -25.31
CA ARG A 103 -23.25 24.85 -23.87
C ARG A 103 -21.97 25.52 -23.36
N ILE A 104 -20.83 25.22 -23.95
CA ILE A 104 -19.52 25.78 -23.55
C ILE A 104 -19.07 26.93 -24.48
N SER A 105 -19.95 27.45 -25.34
CA SER A 105 -19.59 28.48 -26.31
C SER A 105 -19.12 29.80 -25.68
N HIS A 106 -19.51 30.04 -24.42
CA HIS A 106 -19.12 31.19 -23.62
C HIS A 106 -17.72 31.07 -23.00
N LEU A 107 -17.12 29.88 -22.95
CA LEU A 107 -15.80 29.66 -22.39
C LEU A 107 -14.72 29.95 -23.43
N SER A 108 -13.65 30.63 -23.06
CA SER A 108 -12.45 30.74 -23.87
C SER A 108 -11.66 29.43 -23.92
N ASP A 109 -10.67 29.35 -24.79
CA ASP A 109 -9.79 28.17 -24.83
C ASP A 109 -8.90 28.05 -23.58
N GLU A 110 -8.50 29.17 -23.01
CA GLU A 110 -7.76 29.24 -21.73
C GLU A 110 -8.63 28.77 -20.59
N GLU A 111 -9.90 29.15 -20.56
CA GLU A 111 -10.86 28.69 -19.54
C GLU A 111 -11.07 27.17 -19.65
N ILE A 112 -11.22 26.64 -20.85
CA ILE A 112 -11.31 25.18 -21.09
C ILE A 112 -10.02 24.48 -20.63
N GLN A 113 -8.85 25.03 -20.94
CA GLN A 113 -7.57 24.48 -20.46
C GLN A 113 -7.47 24.50 -18.94
N SER A 114 -8.08 25.50 -18.29
CA SER A 114 -8.10 25.64 -16.83
C SER A 114 -9.07 24.67 -16.11
N LEU A 115 -9.94 23.99 -16.85
CA LEU A 115 -10.80 22.91 -16.31
C LEU A 115 -9.91 21.80 -15.76
N ASN A 116 -9.75 21.76 -14.44
CA ASN A 116 -8.72 20.95 -13.79
C ASN A 116 -9.24 19.56 -13.37
N ARG A 117 -8.29 18.68 -13.06
CA ARG A 117 -8.56 17.35 -12.49
C ARG A 117 -8.80 17.48 -10.98
N GLY A 118 -9.62 16.58 -10.43
CA GLY A 118 -10.00 16.58 -9.00
C GLY A 118 -8.82 16.45 -8.06
N GLY A 119 -7.82 15.65 -8.43
CA GLY A 119 -6.61 15.49 -7.63
C GLY A 119 -5.73 16.75 -7.50
N HIS A 120 -6.04 17.79 -8.27
CA HIS A 120 -5.38 19.10 -8.21
C HIS A 120 -6.30 20.22 -7.65
N ASP A 121 -7.48 19.87 -7.19
CA ASP A 121 -8.41 20.83 -6.55
C ASP A 121 -8.36 20.67 -5.02
N PRO A 122 -7.80 21.65 -4.26
CA PRO A 122 -7.62 21.51 -2.82
C PRO A 122 -8.91 21.21 -2.07
N ILE A 123 -10.04 21.81 -2.48
CA ILE A 123 -11.33 21.57 -1.81
C ILE A 123 -11.85 20.14 -2.09
N LYS A 124 -11.75 19.69 -3.34
CA LYS A 124 -12.15 18.32 -3.71
C LYS A 124 -11.24 17.29 -3.01
N VAL A 125 -9.94 17.55 -2.93
CA VAL A 125 -8.98 16.72 -2.19
C VAL A 125 -9.36 16.65 -0.71
N PHE A 126 -9.58 17.80 -0.06
CA PHE A 126 -10.00 17.85 1.34
C PHE A 126 -11.28 17.04 1.58
N ASN A 127 -12.29 17.22 0.73
CA ASN A 127 -13.56 16.49 0.84
C ASN A 127 -13.38 14.97 0.64
N ALA A 128 -12.51 14.55 -0.28
CA ALA A 128 -12.19 13.13 -0.49
C ALA A 128 -11.54 12.50 0.75
N TYR A 129 -10.58 13.18 1.37
CA TYR A 129 -9.97 12.73 2.62
C TYR A 129 -10.97 12.72 3.78
N ASN A 130 -11.82 13.75 3.88
CA ASN A 130 -12.85 13.78 4.91
C ASN A 130 -13.84 12.63 4.74
N GLN A 131 -14.27 12.34 3.52
CA GLN A 131 -15.14 11.18 3.23
C GLN A 131 -14.46 9.86 3.61
N ALA A 132 -13.16 9.72 3.33
CA ALA A 132 -12.39 8.54 3.72
C ALA A 132 -12.25 8.43 5.25
N TYR A 133 -12.06 9.55 5.95
CA TYR A 133 -11.88 9.58 7.41
C TYR A 133 -13.15 9.22 8.19
N ILE A 134 -14.34 9.60 7.69
CA ILE A 134 -15.62 9.28 8.33
C ILE A 134 -16.09 7.85 8.05
N GLU A 135 -15.55 7.16 7.05
CA GLU A 135 -15.84 5.74 6.79
C GLU A 135 -15.36 4.88 7.96
N LYS A 136 -16.24 4.04 8.52
CA LYS A 136 -15.94 3.23 9.72
C LYS A 136 -16.00 1.72 9.50
N GLU A 137 -16.44 1.29 8.33
CA GLU A 137 -16.71 -0.13 8.06
C GLU A 137 -15.68 -0.75 7.10
N LYS A 138 -15.00 0.07 6.30
CA LYS A 138 -14.16 -0.41 5.20
C LYS A 138 -12.89 0.40 5.06
N PRO A 139 -11.78 -0.19 4.59
CA PRO A 139 -10.65 0.59 4.08
C PRO A 139 -11.11 1.43 2.89
N THR A 140 -10.52 2.61 2.71
CA THR A 140 -10.88 3.52 1.62
C THR A 140 -9.72 3.66 0.63
N VAL A 141 -10.05 3.62 -0.65
CA VAL A 141 -9.16 4.06 -1.72
C VAL A 141 -9.68 5.34 -2.36
N ILE A 142 -8.82 6.33 -2.48
CA ILE A 142 -9.07 7.57 -3.22
C ILE A 142 -8.36 7.45 -4.57
N LEU A 143 -9.14 7.40 -5.65
CA LEU A 143 -8.61 7.40 -7.02
C LEU A 143 -8.50 8.85 -7.48
N ALA A 144 -7.32 9.44 -7.30
CA ALA A 144 -7.07 10.83 -7.56
C ALA A 144 -6.64 11.05 -9.03
N PHE A 145 -7.53 11.58 -9.85
CA PHE A 145 -7.21 11.94 -11.22
C PHE A 145 -6.35 13.19 -11.25
N THR A 146 -5.14 13.06 -11.79
CA THR A 146 -4.12 14.11 -11.81
C THR A 146 -3.52 14.29 -13.20
N ILE A 147 -2.55 15.18 -13.31
CA ILE A 147 -1.79 15.45 -14.53
C ILE A 147 -0.31 15.24 -14.20
N LYS A 148 0.39 14.44 -15.01
CA LYS A 148 1.83 14.26 -14.89
C LYS A 148 2.55 15.58 -15.22
N GLY A 149 3.43 16.04 -14.33
CA GLY A 149 4.11 17.33 -14.49
C GLY A 149 3.18 18.54 -14.33
N TYR A 150 2.16 18.44 -13.46
CA TYR A 150 1.22 19.51 -13.18
C TYR A 150 1.93 20.82 -12.80
N GLY A 151 1.56 21.91 -13.46
CA GLY A 151 2.11 23.24 -13.22
C GLY A 151 3.40 23.58 -13.98
N VAL A 152 4.01 22.63 -14.72
CA VAL A 152 5.26 22.92 -15.48
C VAL A 152 5.00 23.42 -16.92
N GLY A 153 3.94 24.15 -17.12
CA GLY A 153 3.61 24.78 -18.40
C GLY A 153 3.37 23.77 -19.53
N ALA A 154 3.93 24.04 -20.69
CA ALA A 154 3.75 23.24 -21.91
C ALA A 154 4.27 21.77 -21.81
N LYS A 155 5.02 21.45 -20.79
CA LYS A 155 5.55 20.10 -20.56
C LYS A 155 4.62 19.19 -19.77
N GLN A 156 3.53 19.71 -19.22
CA GLN A 156 2.58 18.89 -18.47
C GLN A 156 1.84 17.92 -19.40
N ALA A 157 1.58 16.71 -18.94
CA ALA A 157 0.96 15.60 -19.67
C ALA A 157 1.72 15.11 -20.92
N ASP A 158 2.88 15.66 -21.25
CA ASP A 158 3.72 15.20 -22.34
C ASP A 158 4.36 13.84 -21.99
N ASN A 159 4.56 12.98 -23.00
CA ASN A 159 5.27 11.72 -22.82
C ASN A 159 6.72 11.93 -22.37
N ALA A 160 7.36 13.01 -22.82
CA ALA A 160 8.71 13.38 -22.43
C ALA A 160 8.82 13.95 -21.00
N THR A 161 7.71 14.25 -20.32
CA THR A 161 7.71 14.85 -18.97
C THR A 161 8.57 14.06 -17.98
N HIS A 162 8.58 12.73 -18.06
CA HIS A 162 9.40 11.89 -17.18
C HIS A 162 10.92 12.07 -17.41
N GLN A 163 11.32 12.44 -18.62
CA GLN A 163 12.73 12.59 -19.01
C GLN A 163 13.29 13.97 -18.72
N VAL A 164 12.43 14.92 -18.33
CA VAL A 164 12.85 16.28 -17.95
C VAL A 164 13.60 16.22 -16.62
N LYS A 165 14.93 16.20 -16.70
CA LYS A 165 15.80 16.15 -15.52
C LYS A 165 16.01 17.50 -14.87
N LYS A 166 15.84 18.60 -15.61
CA LYS A 166 16.06 19.96 -15.14
C LYS A 166 15.04 20.89 -15.82
N LEU A 167 14.34 21.66 -15.03
CA LEU A 167 13.46 22.71 -15.54
C LEU A 167 14.32 23.90 -16.03
N THR A 168 13.89 24.52 -17.11
CA THR A 168 14.48 25.80 -17.55
C THR A 168 14.00 26.92 -16.65
N LYS A 169 14.70 28.07 -16.68
CA LYS A 169 14.29 29.26 -15.93
C LYS A 169 12.90 29.75 -16.33
N GLU A 170 12.53 29.58 -17.59
CA GLU A 170 11.20 29.90 -18.11
C GLU A 170 10.14 28.96 -17.49
N ASN A 171 10.38 27.64 -17.49
CA ASN A 171 9.45 26.70 -16.85
C ASN A 171 9.30 26.94 -15.34
N LEU A 172 10.36 27.38 -14.66
CA LEU A 172 10.28 27.75 -13.24
C LEU A 172 9.44 29.03 -13.05
N ARG A 173 9.57 30.00 -13.95
CA ARG A 173 8.74 31.22 -13.92
C ARG A 173 7.25 30.85 -14.14
N ASP A 174 6.94 30.05 -15.16
CA ASP A 174 5.58 29.56 -15.40
C ASP A 174 5.00 28.85 -14.16
N PHE A 175 5.82 28.06 -13.47
CA PHE A 175 5.43 27.36 -12.25
C PHE A 175 5.14 28.35 -11.10
N VAL A 176 6.03 29.31 -10.87
CA VAL A 176 5.89 30.32 -9.84
C VAL A 176 4.63 31.17 -10.05
N GLU A 177 4.39 31.60 -11.29
CA GLU A 177 3.18 32.33 -11.68
C GLU A 177 1.91 31.48 -11.51
N TYR A 178 1.94 30.25 -12.00
CA TYR A 178 0.80 29.34 -11.92
C TYR A 178 0.33 29.06 -10.49
N PHE A 179 1.27 28.96 -9.54
CA PHE A 179 0.98 28.71 -8.13
C PHE A 179 0.89 29.99 -7.29
N ASN A 180 0.93 31.17 -7.93
CA ASN A 180 0.93 32.48 -7.27
C ASN A 180 1.98 32.58 -6.15
N ILE A 181 3.18 32.06 -6.41
CA ILE A 181 4.32 32.22 -5.50
C ILE A 181 4.93 33.59 -5.75
N PRO A 182 5.14 34.43 -4.72
CA PRO A 182 5.78 35.74 -4.90
C PRO A 182 7.17 35.56 -5.52
N GLU A 183 7.46 36.27 -6.62
CA GLU A 183 8.73 36.15 -7.34
C GLU A 183 9.95 36.55 -6.48
N ASP A 184 9.79 37.43 -5.52
CA ASP A 184 10.81 37.85 -4.57
C ASP A 184 11.12 36.77 -3.50
N GLU A 185 10.35 35.71 -3.44
CA GLU A 185 10.60 34.58 -2.55
C GLU A 185 11.35 33.43 -3.21
N VAL A 186 11.60 33.48 -4.54
CA VAL A 186 12.20 32.40 -5.30
C VAL A 186 13.37 32.88 -6.14
N ASP A 187 14.56 32.36 -5.87
CA ASP A 187 15.69 32.52 -6.79
C ASP A 187 15.53 31.51 -7.94
N LEU A 188 15.18 31.98 -9.14
CA LEU A 188 14.99 31.11 -10.32
C LEU A 188 16.29 30.50 -10.84
N ASP A 189 17.46 31.00 -10.44
CA ASP A 189 18.76 30.43 -10.80
C ASP A 189 19.20 29.34 -9.82
N ASN A 190 18.78 29.46 -8.55
CA ASN A 190 19.07 28.48 -7.50
C ASN A 190 17.87 28.34 -6.56
N PRO A 191 16.78 27.67 -7.01
CA PRO A 191 15.55 27.59 -6.22
C PRO A 191 15.78 26.81 -4.92
N ASP A 192 15.38 27.43 -3.81
CA ASP A 192 15.43 26.86 -2.47
C ASP A 192 14.00 26.66 -1.94
N PHE A 193 13.87 26.10 -0.75
CA PHE A 193 12.58 25.94 -0.09
C PHE A 193 11.99 27.30 0.29
N ILE A 194 10.67 27.43 0.14
CA ILE A 194 9.93 28.62 0.57
C ILE A 194 10.03 28.74 2.09
N ASP A 195 10.43 29.91 2.58
CA ASP A 195 10.48 30.20 4.01
C ASP A 195 9.09 30.48 4.57
N PHE A 196 8.44 29.47 5.08
CA PHE A 196 7.12 29.59 5.72
C PHE A 196 7.14 30.38 7.04
N SER A 197 8.31 30.65 7.65
CA SER A 197 8.38 31.45 8.86
C SER A 197 7.91 32.90 8.64
N LYS A 198 8.02 33.38 7.41
CA LYS A 198 7.49 34.71 6.99
C LYS A 198 5.95 34.77 7.02
N ARG A 199 5.26 33.63 7.03
CA ARG A 199 3.80 33.47 7.12
C ARG A 199 3.44 32.94 8.50
N LYS A 200 3.71 33.70 9.55
CA LYS A 200 3.69 33.27 10.95
C LYS A 200 2.40 32.54 11.34
N GLU A 201 1.23 33.07 11.00
CA GLU A 201 -0.06 32.45 11.39
C GLU A 201 -0.22 31.08 10.76
N LEU A 202 0.10 30.92 9.46
CA LEU A 202 0.04 29.65 8.76
C LEU A 202 1.08 28.67 9.31
N PHE A 203 2.29 29.15 9.59
CA PHE A 203 3.35 28.34 10.16
C PHE A 203 2.96 27.83 11.55
N ASP A 204 2.51 28.70 12.45
CA ASP A 204 2.08 28.33 13.80
C ASP A 204 0.93 27.31 13.77
N TYR A 205 -0.05 27.50 12.86
CA TYR A 205 -1.13 26.53 12.64
C TYR A 205 -0.59 25.15 12.23
N LEU A 206 0.29 25.09 11.23
CA LEU A 206 0.87 23.83 10.75
C LEU A 206 1.67 23.11 11.86
N ILE A 207 2.48 23.85 12.61
CA ILE A 207 3.28 23.30 13.72
C ILE A 207 2.36 22.75 14.81
N GLU A 208 1.31 23.47 15.18
CA GLU A 208 0.37 23.02 16.19
C GLU A 208 -0.37 21.74 15.74
N GLN A 209 -0.87 21.70 14.50
CA GLN A 209 -1.47 20.47 13.95
C GLN A 209 -0.49 19.28 14.00
N ARG A 210 0.79 19.49 13.65
CA ARG A 210 1.80 18.43 13.72
C ARG A 210 2.07 17.98 15.15
N ARG A 211 2.06 18.87 16.13
CA ARG A 211 2.22 18.51 17.56
C ARG A 211 1.07 17.65 18.04
N GLN A 212 -0.17 18.02 17.73
CA GLN A 212 -1.37 17.25 18.08
C GLN A 212 -1.36 15.83 17.47
N LEU A 213 -0.78 15.66 16.28
CA LEU A 213 -0.59 14.39 15.61
C LEU A 213 0.64 13.60 16.07
N GLY A 214 1.31 14.02 17.16
CA GLY A 214 2.47 13.31 17.72
C GLY A 214 3.82 13.74 17.19
N GLY A 215 3.93 14.86 16.48
CA GLY A 215 5.17 15.47 16.03
C GLY A 215 5.51 15.24 14.56
N PHE A 216 6.77 15.53 14.21
CA PHE A 216 7.22 15.51 12.82
C PHE A 216 7.53 14.11 12.30
N LEU A 217 7.36 13.90 10.99
CA LEU A 217 7.71 12.68 10.27
C LEU A 217 8.85 12.98 9.28
N PRO A 218 9.72 11.98 9.01
CA PRO A 218 9.82 10.68 9.67
C PRO A 218 10.40 10.80 11.08
N SER A 219 9.91 9.98 12.01
CA SER A 219 10.45 9.90 13.36
C SER A 219 10.73 8.44 13.70
N ARG A 220 12.02 8.06 13.77
CA ARG A 220 12.42 6.72 14.20
C ARG A 220 12.83 6.79 15.67
N LYS A 221 12.10 6.07 16.49
CA LYS A 221 12.41 5.94 17.92
C LYS A 221 12.96 4.54 18.17
N PRO A 222 14.14 4.39 18.81
CA PRO A 222 14.62 3.08 19.19
C PRO A 222 13.67 2.46 20.21
N SER A 223 13.21 1.25 19.94
CA SER A 223 12.38 0.52 20.88
C SER A 223 13.19 0.13 22.14
N LYS A 224 12.53 0.07 23.27
CA LYS A 224 13.13 -0.44 24.51
C LYS A 224 13.53 -1.90 24.32
N LYS A 225 14.72 -2.27 24.83
CA LYS A 225 15.12 -3.68 24.87
C LYS A 225 14.12 -4.48 25.70
N LYS A 226 13.74 -5.65 25.20
CA LYS A 226 12.98 -6.64 25.97
C LYS A 226 13.94 -7.58 26.69
N LEU A 227 13.55 -8.05 27.85
CA LEU A 227 14.27 -9.11 28.53
C LEU A 227 14.02 -10.43 27.79
N THR A 228 15.08 -11.01 27.26
CA THR A 228 15.04 -12.33 26.65
C THR A 228 15.03 -13.43 27.70
N PRO A 229 14.46 -14.60 27.40
CA PRO A 229 14.57 -15.75 28.27
C PRO A 229 16.03 -16.14 28.50
N GLU A 230 16.34 -16.63 29.72
CA GLU A 230 17.66 -17.17 30.04
C GLU A 230 17.94 -18.44 29.25
N MET A 231 19.17 -18.63 28.78
CA MET A 231 19.56 -19.79 27.97
C MET A 231 19.28 -21.13 28.69
N SER A 232 19.44 -21.21 30.00
CA SER A 232 19.08 -22.37 30.83
C SER A 232 17.63 -22.81 30.70
N SER A 233 16.73 -21.90 30.32
CA SER A 233 15.34 -22.25 29.98
C SER A 233 15.23 -23.24 28.84
N PHE A 234 16.23 -23.33 27.98
CA PHE A 234 16.25 -24.17 26.77
C PHE A 234 17.12 -25.43 26.89
N ASP A 235 17.66 -25.74 28.09
CA ASP A 235 18.55 -26.89 28.29
C ASP A 235 17.95 -28.23 27.82
N GLY A 236 16.61 -28.39 27.92
CA GLY A 236 15.93 -29.58 27.43
C GLY A 236 15.99 -29.77 25.90
N PHE A 237 16.38 -28.74 25.15
CA PHE A 237 16.55 -28.82 23.69
C PHE A 237 17.98 -29.23 23.29
N ASN A 238 18.93 -29.20 24.22
CA ASN A 238 20.33 -29.56 24.00
C ASN A 238 20.63 -31.04 24.29
N GLN A 239 19.60 -31.81 24.69
CA GLN A 239 19.78 -33.24 25.03
C GLN A 239 19.74 -34.11 23.78
N VAL A 240 20.65 -35.05 23.71
CA VAL A 240 20.61 -36.14 22.70
C VAL A 240 19.43 -37.02 23.03
N THR A 241 18.59 -37.32 22.01
CA THR A 241 17.44 -38.21 22.15
C THR A 241 17.68 -39.50 21.37
N GLU A 242 17.24 -40.63 21.91
CA GLU A 242 17.30 -41.92 21.22
C GLU A 242 16.30 -42.01 20.06
N ARG A 243 15.30 -41.15 20.05
CA ARG A 243 14.26 -41.13 18.99
C ARG A 243 14.59 -40.07 17.97
N GLU A 244 14.48 -40.41 16.71
CA GLU A 244 14.53 -39.46 15.61
C GLU A 244 13.44 -38.40 15.77
N GLN A 245 13.80 -37.14 15.55
CA GLN A 245 12.90 -36.01 15.65
C GLN A 245 13.01 -35.15 14.39
N SER A 246 11.85 -34.75 13.89
CA SER A 246 11.80 -33.73 12.84
C SER A 246 12.31 -32.36 13.38
N THR A 247 13.17 -31.70 12.65
CA THR A 247 13.66 -30.35 12.99
C THR A 247 12.51 -29.36 13.08
N THR A 248 11.50 -29.49 12.22
CA THR A 248 10.27 -28.67 12.26
C THR A 248 9.52 -28.85 13.59
N MET A 249 9.34 -30.10 14.05
CA MET A 249 8.66 -30.37 15.33
C MET A 249 9.46 -29.88 16.54
N VAL A 250 10.78 -29.94 16.49
CA VAL A 250 11.64 -29.33 17.54
C VAL A 250 11.46 -27.84 17.56
N PHE A 251 11.44 -27.18 16.38
CA PHE A 251 11.18 -25.77 16.28
C PHE A 251 9.80 -25.38 16.82
N VAL A 252 8.74 -26.13 16.48
CA VAL A 252 7.37 -25.84 16.98
C VAL A 252 7.32 -25.92 18.52
N ARG A 253 8.01 -26.88 19.13
CA ARG A 253 8.14 -26.96 20.61
C ARG A 253 8.90 -25.75 21.18
N LEU A 254 9.96 -25.32 20.52
CA LEU A 254 10.72 -24.12 20.90
C LEU A 254 9.82 -22.88 20.78
N LEU A 255 9.12 -22.71 19.67
CA LEU A 255 8.17 -21.62 19.43
C LEU A 255 7.06 -21.60 20.50
N THR A 256 6.51 -22.77 20.85
CA THR A 256 5.50 -22.91 21.92
C THR A 256 6.05 -22.38 23.25
N LYS A 257 7.29 -22.68 23.55
CA LYS A 257 7.96 -22.21 24.79
C LYS A 257 8.17 -20.70 24.76
N LEU A 258 8.60 -20.17 23.63
CA LEU A 258 8.78 -18.72 23.43
C LEU A 258 7.44 -17.96 23.55
N LEU A 259 6.36 -18.48 22.97
CA LEU A 259 5.01 -17.89 23.07
C LEU A 259 4.48 -17.86 24.52
N ARG A 260 4.93 -18.77 25.37
CA ARG A 260 4.58 -18.79 26.82
C ARG A 260 5.47 -17.92 27.69
N ASP A 261 6.50 -17.33 27.14
CA ASP A 261 7.40 -16.48 27.91
C ASP A 261 6.67 -15.20 28.34
N LYS A 262 6.79 -14.84 29.61
CA LYS A 262 6.09 -13.70 30.23
C LYS A 262 6.58 -12.34 29.73
N ASN A 263 7.82 -12.26 29.26
CA ASN A 263 8.43 -11.00 28.83
C ASN A 263 8.26 -10.73 27.34
N ILE A 264 8.45 -11.76 26.51
CA ILE A 264 8.45 -11.61 25.05
C ILE A 264 7.31 -12.32 24.35
N GLY A 265 6.60 -13.25 24.99
CA GLY A 265 5.60 -14.09 24.35
C GLY A 265 4.54 -13.30 23.58
N GLN A 266 4.05 -12.20 24.16
CA GLN A 266 3.07 -11.30 23.52
C GLN A 266 3.61 -10.53 22.30
N ASN A 267 4.92 -10.54 22.08
CA ASN A 267 5.55 -9.89 20.94
C ASN A 267 5.85 -10.88 19.79
N ILE A 268 5.72 -12.19 20.03
CA ILE A 268 6.00 -13.23 19.06
C ILE A 268 4.75 -13.50 18.24
N VAL A 269 4.89 -13.45 16.93
CA VAL A 269 3.78 -13.69 16.01
C VAL A 269 4.23 -14.68 14.94
N PRO A 270 3.75 -15.92 14.98
CA PRO A 270 3.87 -16.86 13.89
C PRO A 270 2.94 -16.46 12.74
N ILE A 271 3.45 -16.45 11.53
CA ILE A 271 2.72 -16.10 10.31
C ILE A 271 2.89 -17.25 9.33
N VAL A 272 1.78 -17.80 8.90
CA VAL A 272 1.75 -18.94 7.98
C VAL A 272 0.82 -18.58 6.81
N PRO A 273 1.25 -18.73 5.56
CA PRO A 273 0.34 -18.57 4.42
C PRO A 273 -0.82 -19.56 4.49
N ASP A 274 -0.48 -20.82 4.76
CA ASP A 274 -1.36 -21.96 4.96
C ASP A 274 -0.51 -23.11 5.53
N GLU A 275 -1.07 -24.29 5.75
CA GLU A 275 -0.30 -25.50 6.09
C GLU A 275 0.25 -25.56 7.54
N ALA A 276 -0.31 -24.79 8.47
CA ALA A 276 0.13 -24.89 9.87
C ALA A 276 0.03 -26.31 10.43
N ARG A 277 -0.99 -27.09 10.02
CA ARG A 277 -1.11 -28.51 10.40
C ARG A 277 0.01 -29.38 9.84
N THR A 278 0.39 -29.17 8.58
CA THR A 278 1.51 -29.89 7.94
C THR A 278 2.83 -29.61 8.67
N PHE A 279 2.99 -28.41 9.21
CA PHE A 279 4.16 -28.06 10.03
C PHE A 279 4.06 -28.54 11.49
N GLY A 280 2.99 -29.25 11.87
CA GLY A 280 2.76 -29.71 13.24
C GLY A 280 2.44 -28.60 14.23
N MET A 281 1.86 -27.49 13.74
CA MET A 281 1.51 -26.32 14.55
C MET A 281 0.06 -26.33 15.04
N ASP A 282 -0.73 -27.33 14.70
CA ASP A 282 -2.13 -27.49 15.07
C ASP A 282 -2.37 -27.44 16.60
N GLY A 283 -1.41 -27.91 17.39
CA GLY A 283 -1.45 -27.77 18.84
C GLY A 283 -1.44 -26.31 19.34
N LEU A 284 -1.01 -25.37 18.51
CA LEU A 284 -1.03 -23.93 18.82
C LEU A 284 -2.42 -23.32 18.64
N PHE A 285 -3.28 -23.87 17.79
CA PHE A 285 -4.63 -23.36 17.53
C PHE A 285 -5.46 -23.26 18.82
N ARG A 286 -5.47 -24.34 19.59
CA ARG A 286 -6.19 -24.38 20.86
C ARG A 286 -5.57 -23.47 21.92
N GLN A 287 -4.24 -23.38 21.96
CA GLN A 287 -3.52 -22.69 23.03
C GLN A 287 -3.47 -21.16 22.81
N PHE A 288 -3.26 -20.74 21.59
CA PHE A 288 -3.00 -19.34 21.25
C PHE A 288 -4.02 -18.75 20.27
N GLY A 289 -4.72 -19.60 19.51
CA GLY A 289 -5.71 -19.19 18.52
C GLY A 289 -5.11 -18.59 17.25
N ILE A 290 -5.88 -18.73 16.18
CA ILE A 290 -5.65 -18.02 14.92
C ILE A 290 -6.34 -16.66 15.03
N TYR A 291 -5.67 -15.59 14.61
CA TYR A 291 -6.26 -14.26 14.66
C TYR A 291 -7.40 -14.12 13.63
N SER A 292 -8.53 -13.61 14.10
CA SER A 292 -9.64 -13.17 13.26
C SER A 292 -10.22 -11.90 13.86
N SER A 293 -10.27 -10.81 13.07
CA SER A 293 -10.79 -9.51 13.52
C SER A 293 -12.26 -9.55 13.97
N VAL A 294 -13.02 -10.53 13.47
CA VAL A 294 -14.44 -10.73 13.79
C VAL A 294 -14.72 -11.90 14.75
N GLY A 295 -13.66 -12.60 15.16
CA GLY A 295 -13.76 -13.85 15.93
C GLY A 295 -14.29 -15.00 15.09
N GLN A 296 -14.60 -16.14 15.73
CA GLN A 296 -15.15 -17.33 15.09
C GLN A 296 -16.69 -17.32 15.18
N LYS A 297 -17.36 -17.31 14.04
CA LYS A 297 -18.82 -17.20 13.93
C LYS A 297 -19.50 -18.54 13.59
N TYR A 298 -18.76 -19.60 13.61
CA TYR A 298 -19.21 -20.95 13.28
C TYR A 298 -18.54 -21.96 14.23
N GLU A 299 -19.13 -23.14 14.36
CA GLU A 299 -18.51 -24.25 15.01
C GLU A 299 -17.60 -24.98 14.01
N PRO A 300 -16.29 -25.15 14.31
CA PRO A 300 -15.39 -25.84 13.38
C PRO A 300 -15.77 -27.33 13.28
N GLU A 301 -15.55 -27.91 12.10
CA GLU A 301 -15.89 -29.31 11.81
C GLU A 301 -15.17 -30.29 12.75
N ASP A 302 -13.97 -29.91 13.18
CA ASP A 302 -13.10 -30.71 14.07
C ASP A 302 -13.27 -30.33 15.57
N SER A 303 -14.37 -29.72 15.97
CA SER A 303 -14.60 -29.20 17.33
C SER A 303 -14.54 -30.25 18.43
N ASP A 304 -14.75 -31.52 18.11
CA ASP A 304 -14.63 -32.67 18.99
C ASP A 304 -13.17 -33.19 19.16
N GLN A 305 -12.25 -32.69 18.36
CA GLN A 305 -10.84 -33.08 18.42
C GLN A 305 -10.07 -32.31 19.48
N VAL A 306 -8.96 -32.90 19.95
CA VAL A 306 -8.10 -32.26 20.96
C VAL A 306 -7.40 -31.00 20.40
N MET A 307 -7.05 -31.01 19.12
CA MET A 307 -6.35 -29.92 18.41
C MET A 307 -7.22 -29.37 17.27
N PHE A 308 -8.35 -28.80 17.65
CA PHE A 308 -9.32 -28.24 16.70
C PHE A 308 -8.94 -26.86 16.20
N TYR A 309 -9.47 -26.50 15.04
CA TYR A 309 -9.33 -25.18 14.44
C TYR A 309 -10.03 -24.11 15.29
N LYS A 310 -9.30 -23.09 15.71
CA LYS A 310 -9.82 -22.05 16.60
C LYS A 310 -9.38 -20.66 16.17
N GLU A 311 -10.35 -19.84 15.80
CA GLU A 311 -10.17 -18.42 15.54
C GLU A 311 -10.61 -17.58 16.73
N SER A 312 -9.93 -16.45 16.98
CA SER A 312 -10.35 -15.47 17.97
C SER A 312 -9.76 -14.07 17.69
N GLN A 313 -10.40 -13.05 18.22
CA GLN A 313 -9.87 -11.67 18.15
C GLN A 313 -8.57 -11.50 18.92
N SER A 314 -8.29 -12.35 19.87
CA SER A 314 -7.03 -12.41 20.63
C SER A 314 -6.07 -13.48 20.11
N GLY A 315 -6.35 -14.06 18.96
CA GLY A 315 -5.48 -15.05 18.34
C GLY A 315 -4.09 -14.49 18.02
N VAL A 316 -3.08 -15.35 18.12
CA VAL A 316 -1.67 -14.96 17.96
C VAL A 316 -1.10 -15.41 16.61
N LEU A 317 -1.62 -16.51 16.06
CA LEU A 317 -1.20 -17.00 14.76
C LEU A 317 -1.91 -16.21 13.66
N LEU A 318 -1.15 -15.76 12.65
CA LEU A 318 -1.72 -15.19 11.44
C LEU A 318 -1.71 -16.25 10.34
N GLU A 319 -2.89 -16.72 9.94
CA GLU A 319 -3.09 -17.55 8.76
C GLU A 319 -3.72 -16.72 7.65
N GLU A 320 -2.95 -16.45 6.61
CA GLU A 320 -3.33 -15.55 5.53
C GLU A 320 -4.14 -16.24 4.42
N GLY A 321 -4.08 -17.58 4.38
CA GLY A 321 -4.48 -18.38 3.24
C GLY A 321 -3.32 -18.50 2.25
N ILE A 322 -3.48 -19.23 1.15
CA ILE A 322 -2.42 -19.44 0.14
C ILE A 322 -2.12 -18.12 -0.58
N ASN A 323 -1.45 -17.23 0.12
CA ASN A 323 -1.08 -15.89 -0.32
C ASN A 323 0.24 -15.47 0.36
N GLU A 324 1.36 -15.91 -0.18
CA GLU A 324 2.68 -15.62 0.37
C GLU A 324 2.99 -14.11 0.40
N ALA A 325 2.53 -13.37 -0.59
CA ALA A 325 2.73 -11.92 -0.63
C ALA A 325 1.96 -11.19 0.50
N GLY A 326 0.74 -11.62 0.82
CA GLY A 326 -0.04 -11.12 1.95
C GLY A 326 0.60 -11.47 3.29
N ALA A 327 0.97 -12.73 3.48
CA ALA A 327 1.63 -13.21 4.68
C ALA A 327 2.97 -12.49 4.93
N PHE A 328 3.78 -12.31 3.88
CA PHE A 328 5.04 -11.59 4.00
C PHE A 328 4.84 -10.09 4.27
N SER A 329 3.79 -9.48 3.71
CA SER A 329 3.45 -8.08 4.00
C SER A 329 3.06 -7.89 5.47
N ALA A 330 2.33 -8.83 6.06
CA ALA A 330 2.03 -8.85 7.50
C ALA A 330 3.32 -9.01 8.33
N TRP A 331 4.22 -9.92 7.91
CA TRP A 331 5.54 -10.07 8.53
C TRP A 331 6.35 -8.78 8.46
N LEU A 332 6.41 -8.11 7.30
CA LEU A 332 7.15 -6.85 7.11
C LEU A 332 6.62 -5.74 8.00
N ALA A 333 5.31 -5.61 8.14
CA ALA A 333 4.67 -4.64 9.02
C ALA A 333 5.10 -4.84 10.49
N LEU A 334 5.07 -6.09 10.97
CA LEU A 334 5.52 -6.45 12.32
C LEU A 334 7.03 -6.28 12.48
N ALA A 335 7.81 -6.69 11.49
CA ALA A 335 9.27 -6.64 11.50
C ALA A 335 9.84 -5.21 11.51
N THR A 336 9.05 -4.21 11.09
CA THR A 336 9.40 -2.78 11.09
C THR A 336 8.72 -1.98 12.20
N SER A 337 7.80 -2.59 12.95
CA SER A 337 7.01 -1.92 14.00
C SER A 337 7.86 -1.35 15.15
N TYR A 338 9.06 -1.89 15.38
CA TYR A 338 10.00 -1.36 16.36
C TYR A 338 10.40 0.10 16.06
N ALA A 339 10.49 0.47 14.79
CA ALA A 339 10.88 1.81 14.36
C ALA A 339 9.66 2.72 14.12
N ASN A 340 8.56 2.17 13.62
CA ASN A 340 7.37 2.94 13.24
C ASN A 340 6.43 3.17 14.45
N ASN A 341 6.28 2.16 15.30
CA ASN A 341 5.30 2.15 16.37
C ASN A 341 5.93 2.07 17.78
N ASN A 342 7.25 2.07 17.91
CA ASN A 342 7.96 1.79 19.16
C ASN A 342 7.52 0.45 19.81
N LEU A 343 7.17 -0.52 18.98
CA LEU A 343 6.66 -1.83 19.38
C LEU A 343 7.60 -2.93 18.86
N PRO A 344 8.46 -3.53 19.69
CA PRO A 344 9.43 -4.53 19.25
C PRO A 344 8.76 -5.89 19.07
N MET A 345 8.14 -6.11 17.92
CA MET A 345 7.57 -7.41 17.54
C MET A 345 8.65 -8.37 17.06
N ILE A 346 8.38 -9.66 17.19
CA ILE A 346 9.26 -10.77 16.81
C ILE A 346 8.46 -11.70 15.87
N PRO A 347 8.33 -11.36 14.61
CA PRO A 347 7.55 -12.18 13.67
C PRO A 347 8.38 -13.35 13.13
N PHE A 348 7.71 -14.49 12.97
CA PHE A 348 8.21 -15.69 12.33
C PHE A 348 7.36 -15.95 11.08
N TYR A 349 7.93 -15.80 9.88
CA TYR A 349 7.29 -16.21 8.64
C TYR A 349 7.65 -17.65 8.34
N ILE A 350 6.67 -18.54 8.39
CA ILE A 350 6.84 -19.98 8.26
C ILE A 350 6.10 -20.42 7.01
N TYR A 351 6.81 -20.99 6.05
CA TYR A 351 6.30 -21.24 4.72
C TYR A 351 6.91 -22.51 4.10
N TYR A 352 6.29 -23.02 3.05
CA TYR A 352 6.95 -24.00 2.20
C TYR A 352 8.17 -23.37 1.55
N SER A 353 9.34 -23.94 1.78
CA SER A 353 10.62 -23.38 1.32
C SER A 353 10.62 -23.09 -0.19
N MET A 354 10.08 -24.01 -0.99
CA MET A 354 10.01 -23.87 -2.44
C MET A 354 9.20 -22.64 -2.91
N PHE A 355 8.18 -22.24 -2.16
CA PHE A 355 7.30 -21.13 -2.55
C PHE A 355 7.67 -19.80 -1.91
N GLY A 356 8.59 -19.77 -0.95
CA GLY A 356 9.01 -18.59 -0.23
C GLY A 356 9.68 -17.56 -1.12
N PHE A 357 11.00 -17.58 -1.18
CA PHE A 357 11.75 -16.57 -1.94
C PHE A 357 11.38 -16.46 -3.42
N GLN A 358 10.92 -17.52 -4.04
CA GLN A 358 10.46 -17.45 -5.43
C GLN A 358 9.25 -16.52 -5.63
N ARG A 359 8.38 -16.39 -4.61
CA ARG A 359 7.17 -15.55 -4.69
C ARG A 359 7.31 -14.23 -3.99
N ILE A 360 8.23 -14.10 -3.02
CA ILE A 360 8.35 -12.90 -2.17
C ILE A 360 9.70 -12.20 -2.26
N HIS A 361 10.56 -12.59 -3.21
CA HIS A 361 11.94 -12.08 -3.27
C HIS A 361 12.01 -10.55 -3.35
N ASP A 362 11.16 -9.94 -4.15
CA ASP A 362 11.06 -8.47 -4.26
C ASP A 362 10.63 -7.83 -2.92
N LEU A 363 9.65 -8.41 -2.24
CA LEU A 363 9.25 -7.97 -0.91
C LEU A 363 10.34 -8.16 0.13
N ALA A 364 11.15 -9.23 0.00
CA ALA A 364 12.27 -9.46 0.89
C ALA A 364 13.40 -8.44 0.68
N TRP A 365 13.62 -7.95 -0.55
CA TRP A 365 14.48 -6.81 -0.83
C TRP A 365 13.96 -5.55 -0.15
N ALA A 366 12.68 -5.24 -0.27
CA ALA A 366 12.04 -4.11 0.42
C ALA A 366 12.18 -4.22 1.95
N ALA A 367 12.13 -5.44 2.49
CA ALA A 367 12.37 -5.70 3.90
C ALA A 367 13.82 -5.42 4.31
N GLY A 368 14.78 -5.80 3.48
CA GLY A 368 16.20 -5.46 3.65
C GLY A 368 16.43 -3.96 3.71
N ASP A 369 15.89 -3.21 2.75
CA ASP A 369 15.96 -1.74 2.69
C ASP A 369 15.31 -1.10 3.92
N SER A 370 14.20 -1.66 4.40
CA SER A 370 13.46 -1.19 5.57
C SER A 370 14.14 -1.59 6.89
N ARG A 371 15.22 -2.35 6.86
CA ARG A 371 15.90 -2.92 8.05
C ARG A 371 14.94 -3.71 8.94
N ALA A 372 14.09 -4.51 8.32
CA ALA A 372 13.14 -5.39 9.01
C ALA A 372 13.86 -6.36 9.95
N LYS A 373 13.22 -6.72 11.05
CA LYS A 373 13.75 -7.65 12.07
C LYS A 373 12.77 -8.79 12.31
N GLY A 374 13.16 -10.00 12.01
CA GLY A 374 12.33 -11.19 12.18
C GLY A 374 12.98 -12.43 11.57
N PHE A 375 12.25 -13.51 11.55
CA PHE A 375 12.73 -14.81 11.11
C PHE A 375 11.94 -15.29 9.89
N LEU A 376 12.67 -15.88 8.93
CA LEU A 376 12.12 -16.49 7.72
C LEU A 376 12.47 -17.97 7.77
N LEU A 377 11.47 -18.84 7.82
CA LEU A 377 11.64 -20.27 8.06
C LEU A 377 10.99 -21.08 6.93
N GLY A 378 11.81 -21.58 6.03
CA GLY A 378 11.39 -22.52 5.00
C GLY A 378 11.26 -23.93 5.58
N ALA A 379 10.08 -24.49 5.50
CA ALA A 379 9.79 -25.85 5.93
C ALA A 379 9.61 -26.80 4.73
N THR A 380 9.62 -28.12 4.97
CA THR A 380 9.41 -29.16 3.95
C THR A 380 10.32 -29.00 2.73
N ALA A 381 11.63 -28.82 2.95
CA ALA A 381 12.60 -28.50 1.89
C ALA A 381 13.42 -29.69 1.38
N GLY A 382 13.37 -30.84 2.04
CA GLY A 382 14.26 -31.96 1.76
C GLY A 382 14.00 -32.64 0.40
N ARG A 383 14.99 -32.65 -0.48
CA ARG A 383 14.87 -33.29 -1.80
C ARG A 383 14.71 -34.81 -1.72
N THR A 384 15.29 -35.43 -0.70
CA THR A 384 15.31 -36.91 -0.53
C THR A 384 14.27 -37.42 0.45
N THR A 385 13.68 -36.54 1.26
CA THR A 385 12.75 -36.92 2.35
C THR A 385 11.29 -36.61 2.03
N LEU A 386 11.01 -35.99 0.88
CA LEU A 386 9.65 -35.63 0.44
C LEU A 386 9.13 -36.61 -0.60
N ASN A 387 9.13 -37.90 -0.27
CA ASN A 387 8.57 -38.94 -1.14
C ASN A 387 7.07 -38.70 -1.34
N GLY A 388 6.63 -38.62 -2.60
CA GLY A 388 5.24 -38.41 -2.95
C GLY A 388 4.81 -36.93 -3.09
N GLU A 389 5.61 -35.96 -2.62
CA GLU A 389 5.28 -34.53 -2.72
C GLU A 389 5.57 -33.94 -4.13
N GLY A 390 6.41 -34.57 -4.91
CA GLY A 390 6.80 -34.12 -6.25
C GLY A 390 7.81 -32.98 -6.25
N LEU A 391 8.27 -32.62 -7.46
CA LEU A 391 9.32 -31.61 -7.67
C LEU A 391 8.95 -30.20 -7.18
N GLN A 392 7.68 -29.86 -7.21
CA GLN A 392 7.19 -28.53 -6.79
C GLN A 392 7.42 -28.22 -5.31
N HIS A 393 7.70 -29.20 -4.47
CA HIS A 393 8.01 -29.02 -3.05
C HIS A 393 9.51 -29.18 -2.74
N GLN A 394 10.32 -29.55 -3.71
CA GLN A 394 11.73 -29.85 -3.50
C GLN A 394 12.58 -28.58 -3.69
N ASP A 395 12.97 -27.96 -2.60
CA ASP A 395 13.85 -26.79 -2.59
C ASP A 395 15.31 -27.16 -2.28
N GLY A 396 16.23 -26.38 -2.82
CA GLY A 396 17.64 -26.48 -2.57
C GLY A 396 18.37 -25.17 -2.89
N HIS A 397 17.62 -24.09 -3.14
CA HIS A 397 18.14 -22.81 -3.66
C HIS A 397 17.75 -21.59 -2.83
N SER A 398 16.80 -21.68 -1.91
CA SER A 398 16.29 -20.56 -1.12
C SER A 398 17.39 -19.83 -0.35
N HIS A 399 18.37 -20.54 0.20
CA HIS A 399 19.52 -19.93 0.89
C HIS A 399 20.40 -19.12 -0.06
N ILE A 400 20.53 -19.51 -1.34
CA ILE A 400 21.26 -18.75 -2.37
C ILE A 400 20.51 -17.44 -2.67
N LEU A 401 19.19 -17.49 -2.82
CA LEU A 401 18.34 -16.31 -3.01
C LEU A 401 18.41 -15.38 -1.80
N ALA A 402 18.34 -15.94 -0.59
CA ALA A 402 18.46 -15.17 0.64
C ALA A 402 19.79 -14.42 0.75
N SER A 403 20.89 -15.01 0.30
CA SER A 403 22.23 -14.41 0.34
C SER A 403 22.37 -13.17 -0.55
N THR A 404 21.49 -12.97 -1.52
CA THR A 404 21.48 -11.78 -2.38
C THR A 404 20.82 -10.57 -1.73
N ILE A 405 20.06 -10.77 -0.65
CA ILE A 405 19.27 -9.71 -0.01
C ILE A 405 20.12 -9.01 1.05
N PRO A 406 20.28 -7.67 0.99
CA PRO A 406 20.99 -6.93 2.03
C PRO A 406 20.37 -7.14 3.40
N ASN A 407 21.22 -7.28 4.44
CA ASN A 407 20.81 -7.50 5.82
C ASN A 407 20.09 -8.84 6.11
N CYS A 408 19.97 -9.75 5.15
CA CYS A 408 19.51 -11.12 5.37
C CYS A 408 20.72 -12.02 5.73
N ARG A 409 20.55 -12.79 6.80
CA ARG A 409 21.52 -13.83 7.20
C ARG A 409 20.86 -15.18 7.09
N SER A 410 21.45 -16.08 6.33
CA SER A 410 21.02 -17.48 6.14
C SER A 410 22.00 -18.46 6.79
#